data_4c6e2b90e5edcf11fe8f1d2a788561fa
#
_entry.id   4c6e2b90e5edcf11fe8f1d2a788561fa
#
_cell.length_a   1.000
_cell.length_b   1.000
_cell.length_c   1.000
_cell.angle_alpha   90.00
_cell.angle_beta   90.00
_cell.angle_gamma   90.00
#
_symmetry.space_group_name_H-M   'P 1'
#
loop_
_entity.id
_entity.type
_entity.pdbx_description
1 polymer ?
#
loop_
_entity_poly.entity_id
_entity_poly.type
_entity_poly.pdbx_seq_one_letter_code
_entity_poly.pdbx_strand_id
1 'polypeptide(L)'
;MSLEHELTDRELDHEIAGLGVDAVDYLAAWDLQRRVHAEVVAGERRDTVLLLEHPPVFTAGKRTTPDERPLDPGGADVIDVDRGGKITFHGPGQLVGYPVVKLPDHVKVVDYVRRVEEALIAVCSDFGVATARVPGRSGVWLRADERGPER
;
A
#
# COMPACT_ATOMS: atom_id res chain seq x y z
N MET A 1 -0.76 17.70 24.19
CA MET A 1 -1.04 17.78 22.75
C MET A 1 -1.43 16.39 22.29
N SER A 2 -2.59 16.24 21.66
CA SER A 2 -3.11 14.91 21.25
C SER A 2 -2.26 14.36 20.11
N LEU A 3 -2.04 13.04 20.08
CA LEU A 3 -1.39 12.29 18.99
C LEU A 3 -1.99 12.62 17.60
N GLU A 4 -3.26 13.00 17.58
CA GLU A 4 -3.97 13.40 16.35
C GLU A 4 -3.43 14.72 15.77
N HIS A 5 -2.92 15.61 16.59
CA HIS A 5 -2.48 16.95 16.16
C HIS A 5 -1.08 16.93 15.51
N GLU A 6 -0.19 16.04 15.95
CA GLU A 6 1.21 15.99 15.45
C GLU A 6 1.36 15.36 14.05
N LEU A 7 0.43 14.51 13.64
CA LEU A 7 0.45 13.91 12.29
C LEU A 7 -0.39 14.71 11.29
N THR A 8 -1.30 15.58 11.75
CA THR A 8 -2.11 16.46 10.88
C THR A 8 -1.37 17.71 10.43
N ASP A 9 -0.32 18.13 11.14
CA ASP A 9 0.45 19.35 10.81
C ASP A 9 1.64 19.10 9.86
N ARG A 10 1.92 17.84 9.49
CA ARG A 10 2.96 17.54 8.50
C ARG A 10 2.37 17.59 7.10
N GLU A 11 2.87 18.48 6.29
CA GLU A 11 2.55 18.50 4.87
C GLU A 11 3.05 17.20 4.22
N LEU A 12 2.11 16.42 3.69
CA LEU A 12 2.35 15.20 2.94
C LEU A 12 2.32 15.53 1.45
N ASP A 13 3.44 15.37 0.78
CA ASP A 13 3.50 15.50 -0.67
C ASP A 13 2.96 14.22 -1.35
N HIS A 14 2.49 14.37 -2.57
CA HIS A 14 2.17 13.23 -3.43
C HIS A 14 2.83 13.39 -4.79
N GLU A 15 3.28 12.28 -5.34
CA GLU A 15 3.89 12.19 -6.66
C GLU A 15 3.20 11.10 -7.46
N ILE A 16 2.69 11.42 -8.65
CA ILE A 16 2.17 10.42 -9.58
C ILE A 16 3.33 9.97 -10.45
N ALA A 17 3.82 8.75 -10.21
CA ALA A 17 4.96 8.20 -10.92
C ALA A 17 4.58 7.58 -12.28
N GLY A 18 3.35 7.06 -12.43
CA GLY A 18 2.84 6.55 -13.70
C GLY A 18 1.55 5.78 -13.56
N LEU A 19 0.59 6.05 -14.43
CA LEU A 19 -0.75 5.45 -14.44
C LEU A 19 -1.13 4.97 -15.85
N GLY A 20 -1.98 3.97 -15.93
CA GLY A 20 -2.52 3.46 -17.20
C GLY A 20 -1.42 2.97 -18.13
N VAL A 21 -1.26 3.60 -19.30
CA VAL A 21 -0.24 3.25 -20.29
C VAL A 21 1.19 3.52 -19.81
N ASP A 22 1.35 4.39 -18.82
CA ASP A 22 2.63 4.73 -18.20
C ASP A 22 2.86 3.96 -16.89
N ALA A 23 2.14 2.85 -16.68
CA ALA A 23 2.31 1.99 -15.50
C ALA A 23 3.78 1.61 -15.29
N VAL A 24 4.22 1.64 -14.05
CA VAL A 24 5.64 1.51 -13.68
C VAL A 24 5.99 0.06 -13.40
N ASP A 25 7.05 -0.45 -14.03
CA ASP A 25 7.61 -1.76 -13.69
C ASP A 25 7.89 -1.87 -12.18
N TYR A 26 7.64 -3.06 -11.61
CA TYR A 26 7.72 -3.23 -10.15
C TYR A 26 9.13 -2.97 -9.59
N LEU A 27 10.16 -3.47 -10.25
CA LEU A 27 11.55 -3.28 -9.78
C LEU A 27 11.99 -1.83 -9.93
N ALA A 28 11.58 -1.16 -11.02
CA ALA A 28 11.82 0.27 -11.20
C ALA A 28 11.11 1.11 -10.11
N ALA A 29 9.88 0.76 -9.76
CA ALA A 29 9.16 1.40 -8.66
C ALA A 29 9.80 1.12 -7.30
N TRP A 30 10.36 -0.07 -7.09
CA TRP A 30 11.07 -0.40 -5.87
C TRP A 30 12.36 0.43 -5.72
N ASP A 31 13.10 0.62 -6.80
CA ASP A 31 14.27 1.51 -6.80
C ASP A 31 13.88 2.98 -6.57
N LEU A 32 12.76 3.43 -7.13
CA LEU A 32 12.19 4.74 -6.85
C LEU A 32 11.85 4.90 -5.36
N GLN A 33 11.19 3.93 -4.77
CA GLN A 33 10.86 3.94 -3.33
C GLN A 33 12.13 4.05 -2.46
N ARG A 34 13.18 3.29 -2.77
CA ARG A 34 14.45 3.35 -2.03
C ARG A 34 15.12 4.72 -2.13
N ARG A 35 15.10 5.34 -3.30
CA ARG A 35 15.63 6.68 -3.50
C ARG A 35 14.85 7.71 -2.70
N VAL A 36 13.51 7.71 -2.82
CA VAL A 36 12.65 8.63 -2.07
C VAL A 36 12.79 8.41 -0.56
N HIS A 37 12.91 7.17 -0.11
CA HIS A 37 13.16 6.86 1.30
C HIS A 37 14.49 7.47 1.78
N ALA A 38 15.55 7.35 1.02
CA ALA A 38 16.85 7.93 1.38
C ALA A 38 16.77 9.47 1.47
N GLU A 39 16.07 10.12 0.55
CA GLU A 39 15.85 11.58 0.53
C GLU A 39 15.04 12.04 1.75
N VAL A 40 13.97 11.31 2.12
CA VAL A 40 13.15 11.61 3.31
C VAL A 40 13.95 11.41 4.60
N VAL A 41 14.73 10.34 4.69
CA VAL A 41 15.61 10.08 5.85
C VAL A 41 16.66 11.17 6.01
N ALA A 42 17.26 11.64 4.90
CA ALA A 42 18.24 12.73 4.90
C ALA A 42 17.63 14.11 5.20
N GLY A 43 16.30 14.24 5.18
CA GLY A 43 15.61 15.52 5.32
C GLY A 43 15.67 16.39 4.06
N GLU A 44 16.06 15.83 2.94
CA GLU A 44 16.13 16.49 1.62
C GLU A 44 14.76 16.53 0.93
N ARG A 45 13.83 15.69 1.41
CA ARG A 45 12.47 15.58 0.90
C ARG A 45 11.48 15.47 2.04
N ARG A 46 10.29 16.07 1.86
CA ARG A 46 9.17 15.91 2.79
C ARG A 46 8.59 14.49 2.72
N ASP A 47 7.80 14.11 3.71
CA ASP A 47 6.99 12.91 3.69
C ASP A 47 6.19 12.86 2.37
N THR A 48 6.26 11.75 1.65
CA THR A 48 5.74 11.65 0.28
C THR A 48 4.97 10.35 0.08
N VAL A 49 3.83 10.43 -0.61
CA VAL A 49 3.14 9.25 -1.15
C VAL A 49 3.40 9.15 -2.64
N LEU A 50 3.99 8.04 -3.08
CA LEU A 50 4.08 7.72 -4.50
C LEU A 50 2.79 7.02 -4.93
N LEU A 51 2.15 7.53 -5.98
CA LEU A 51 0.95 6.97 -6.57
C LEU A 51 1.28 6.45 -7.97
N LEU A 52 0.95 5.20 -8.25
CA LEU A 52 1.25 4.58 -9.53
C LEU A 52 0.36 3.35 -9.79
N GLU A 53 0.43 2.83 -11.00
CA GLU A 53 -0.03 1.48 -11.33
C GLU A 53 1.17 0.62 -11.75
N HIS A 54 1.02 -0.69 -11.62
CA HIS A 54 1.99 -1.67 -12.13
C HIS A 54 1.42 -2.44 -13.33
N PRO A 55 2.24 -2.86 -14.29
CA PRO A 55 1.91 -4.00 -15.12
C PRO A 55 1.59 -5.24 -14.28
N PRO A 56 0.92 -6.27 -14.83
CA PRO A 56 0.59 -7.48 -14.08
C PRO A 56 1.82 -8.09 -13.39
N VAL A 57 1.78 -8.18 -12.06
CA VAL A 57 2.87 -8.72 -11.23
C VAL A 57 2.32 -9.31 -9.95
N PHE A 58 2.90 -10.43 -9.51
CA PHE A 58 2.70 -10.98 -8.17
C PHE A 58 3.89 -10.62 -7.28
N THR A 59 3.64 -10.12 -6.08
CA THR A 59 4.69 -9.87 -5.09
C THR A 59 4.52 -10.86 -3.93
N ALA A 60 5.51 -11.71 -3.72
CA ALA A 60 5.52 -12.72 -2.67
C ALA A 60 6.23 -12.17 -1.42
N GLY A 61 5.46 -11.83 -0.39
CA GLY A 61 5.98 -11.39 0.89
C GLY A 61 6.58 -12.55 1.70
N LYS A 62 7.29 -12.24 2.78
CA LYS A 62 8.06 -13.21 3.61
C LYS A 62 7.23 -14.35 4.21
N ARG A 63 5.90 -14.23 4.25
CA ARG A 63 5.00 -15.28 4.77
C ARG A 63 4.29 -16.06 3.68
N THR A 64 4.64 -15.85 2.40
CA THR A 64 4.10 -16.60 1.28
C THR A 64 4.61 -18.03 1.33
N THR A 65 3.70 -19.00 1.36
CA THR A 65 4.03 -20.42 1.27
C THR A 65 4.07 -20.91 -0.18
N PRO A 66 4.74 -22.01 -0.50
CA PRO A 66 4.83 -22.50 -1.88
C PRO A 66 3.48 -22.78 -2.53
N ASP A 67 2.50 -23.26 -1.77
CA ASP A 67 1.13 -23.55 -2.23
C ASP A 67 0.27 -22.30 -2.50
N GLU A 68 0.68 -21.14 -2.00
CA GLU A 68 0.03 -19.86 -2.27
C GLU A 68 0.54 -19.19 -3.55
N ARG A 69 1.64 -19.69 -4.13
CA ARG A 69 2.16 -19.16 -5.39
C ARG A 69 1.31 -19.63 -6.57
N PRO A 70 1.03 -18.76 -7.56
CA PRO A 70 0.26 -19.15 -8.72
C PRO A 70 0.99 -20.26 -9.49
N LEU A 71 0.27 -21.34 -9.84
CA LEU A 71 0.79 -22.42 -10.68
C LEU A 71 0.97 -21.95 -12.13
N ASP A 72 0.10 -21.07 -12.59
CA ASP A 72 0.18 -20.38 -13.86
C ASP A 72 -0.06 -18.88 -13.61
N PRO A 73 0.98 -18.04 -13.64
CA PRO A 73 0.86 -16.60 -13.45
C PRO A 73 0.33 -15.86 -14.70
N GLY A 74 -0.01 -16.55 -15.79
CA GLY A 74 -0.55 -15.92 -16.99
C GLY A 74 0.41 -14.94 -17.68
N GLY A 75 1.72 -15.17 -17.56
CA GLY A 75 2.77 -14.29 -18.08
C GLY A 75 3.15 -13.12 -17.17
N ALA A 76 2.54 -13.01 -15.98
CA ALA A 76 2.96 -12.04 -14.98
C ALA A 76 4.18 -12.55 -14.19
N ASP A 77 5.08 -11.66 -13.85
CA ASP A 77 6.21 -11.99 -12.98
C ASP A 77 5.76 -12.32 -11.55
N VAL A 78 6.51 -13.20 -10.89
CA VAL A 78 6.37 -13.49 -9.45
C VAL A 78 7.66 -13.06 -8.76
N ILE A 79 7.62 -11.96 -8.00
CA ILE A 79 8.78 -11.33 -7.40
C ILE A 79 8.77 -11.55 -5.89
N ASP A 80 9.86 -12.10 -5.35
CA ASP A 80 10.06 -12.19 -3.90
C ASP A 80 10.45 -10.81 -3.34
N VAL A 81 9.74 -10.39 -2.29
CA VAL A 81 9.90 -9.06 -1.71
C VAL A 81 10.17 -9.12 -0.21
N ASP A 82 10.78 -8.08 0.32
CA ASP A 82 11.21 -8.00 1.72
C ASP A 82 10.11 -7.56 2.70
N ARG A 83 8.92 -7.19 2.20
CA ARG A 83 7.75 -6.85 3.04
C ARG A 83 7.19 -8.06 3.79
N GLY A 84 6.50 -7.80 4.87
CA GLY A 84 5.65 -8.78 5.54
C GLY A 84 4.43 -9.17 4.68
N GLY A 85 3.64 -10.10 5.19
CA GLY A 85 2.44 -10.56 4.50
C GLY A 85 2.69 -11.69 3.50
N LYS A 86 1.64 -12.01 2.80
CA LYS A 86 1.57 -13.09 1.81
C LYS A 86 1.67 -12.53 0.39
N ILE A 87 1.39 -13.38 -0.58
CA ILE A 87 1.37 -12.98 -1.99
C ILE A 87 0.27 -11.95 -2.27
N THR A 88 0.56 -11.02 -3.16
CA THR A 88 -0.38 -9.98 -3.61
C THR A 88 -0.23 -9.80 -5.10
N PHE A 89 -1.34 -9.61 -5.81
CA PHE A 89 -1.35 -9.25 -7.23
C PHE A 89 -1.48 -7.74 -7.39
N HIS A 90 -0.74 -7.20 -8.35
CA HIS A 90 -0.90 -5.84 -8.86
C HIS A 90 -1.10 -5.90 -10.38
N GLY A 91 -1.92 -5.01 -10.91
CA GLY A 91 -2.20 -4.96 -12.34
C GLY A 91 -2.93 -3.69 -12.78
N PRO A 92 -3.19 -3.56 -14.09
CA PRO A 92 -3.85 -2.39 -14.66
C PRO A 92 -5.19 -2.07 -13.99
N GLY A 93 -5.42 -0.77 -13.74
CA GLY A 93 -6.61 -0.29 -13.05
C GLY A 93 -6.55 -0.38 -11.52
N GLN A 94 -5.46 -0.92 -10.95
CA GLN A 94 -5.24 -0.95 -9.52
C GLN A 94 -4.28 0.18 -9.12
N LEU A 95 -4.82 1.24 -8.50
CA LEU A 95 -4.00 2.31 -7.94
C LEU A 95 -3.21 1.77 -6.74
N VAL A 96 -1.90 1.94 -6.78
CA VAL A 96 -0.98 1.58 -5.71
C VAL A 96 -0.41 2.86 -5.09
N GLY A 97 -0.47 2.95 -3.77
CA GLY A 97 0.14 4.03 -2.99
C GLY A 97 1.29 3.51 -2.14
N TYR A 98 2.46 4.11 -2.27
CA TYR A 98 3.63 3.85 -1.43
C TYR A 98 3.91 5.06 -0.55
N PRO A 99 3.40 5.10 0.70
CA PRO A 99 3.71 6.18 1.61
C PRO A 99 5.12 6.01 2.18
N VAL A 100 5.95 7.02 1.97
CA VAL A 100 7.28 7.14 2.55
C VAL A 100 7.23 8.29 3.55
N VAL A 101 7.07 7.96 4.82
CA VAL A 101 6.83 8.93 5.88
C VAL A 101 7.75 8.69 7.07
N LYS A 102 8.21 9.76 7.69
CA LYS A 102 8.99 9.70 8.92
C LYS A 102 8.04 9.65 10.11
N LEU A 103 7.90 8.48 10.71
CA LEU A 103 7.07 8.34 11.91
C LEU A 103 7.75 8.98 13.12
N PRO A 104 7.03 9.74 13.98
CA PRO A 104 7.52 10.13 15.29
C PRO A 104 7.88 8.91 16.14
N ASP A 105 8.87 9.02 17.02
CA ASP A 105 9.40 7.90 17.81
C ASP A 105 8.36 7.19 18.68
N HIS A 106 7.31 7.90 19.08
CA HIS A 106 6.21 7.36 19.90
C HIS A 106 5.09 6.70 19.09
N VAL A 107 5.10 6.83 17.75
CA VAL A 107 4.08 6.23 16.84
C VAL A 107 4.56 4.85 16.39
N LYS A 108 3.83 3.82 16.79
CA LYS A 108 4.11 2.47 16.34
C LYS A 108 3.61 2.26 14.91
N VAL A 109 4.31 1.42 14.15
CA VAL A 109 3.92 1.06 12.77
C VAL A 109 2.48 0.52 12.71
N VAL A 110 2.04 -0.23 13.73
CA VAL A 110 0.66 -0.74 13.79
C VAL A 110 -0.35 0.41 13.88
N ASP A 111 -0.07 1.44 14.67
CA ASP A 111 -0.96 2.59 14.80
C ASP A 111 -1.00 3.40 13.51
N TYR A 112 0.12 3.51 12.81
CA TYR A 112 0.18 4.11 11.47
C TYR A 112 -0.65 3.32 10.46
N VAL A 113 -0.54 1.99 10.43
CA VAL A 113 -1.37 1.14 9.55
C VAL A 113 -2.87 1.37 9.81
N ARG A 114 -3.28 1.51 11.08
CA ARG A 114 -4.68 1.80 11.42
C ARG A 114 -5.16 3.15 10.90
N ARG A 115 -4.29 4.15 10.82
CA ARG A 115 -4.60 5.46 10.22
C ARG A 115 -4.72 5.37 8.69
N VAL A 116 -3.85 4.60 8.06
CA VAL A 116 -3.97 4.34 6.61
C VAL A 116 -5.28 3.61 6.30
N GLU A 117 -5.67 2.63 7.10
CA GLU A 117 -6.97 1.96 6.96
C GLU A 117 -8.15 2.95 7.11
N GLU A 118 -8.08 3.89 8.05
CA GLU A 118 -9.11 4.93 8.21
C GLU A 118 -9.23 5.80 6.96
N ALA A 119 -8.10 6.24 6.41
CA ALA A 119 -8.08 7.01 5.17
C ALA A 119 -8.70 6.21 3.99
N LEU A 120 -8.38 4.92 3.88
CA LEU A 120 -8.93 4.05 2.83
C LEU A 120 -10.44 3.82 3.01
N ILE A 121 -10.94 3.69 4.24
CA ILE A 121 -12.38 3.60 4.54
C ILE A 121 -13.09 4.89 4.08
N ALA A 122 -12.49 6.05 4.37
CA ALA A 122 -13.04 7.33 3.93
C ALA A 122 -13.09 7.43 2.40
N VAL A 123 -12.00 7.09 1.71
CA VAL A 123 -11.95 7.06 0.24
C VAL A 123 -13.02 6.11 -0.32
N CYS A 124 -13.14 4.89 0.19
CA CYS A 124 -14.18 3.96 -0.25
C CYS A 124 -15.59 4.54 -0.05
N SER A 125 -15.82 5.21 1.07
CA SER A 125 -17.09 5.85 1.37
C SER A 125 -17.44 6.96 0.37
N ASP A 126 -16.46 7.76 -0.05
CA ASP A 126 -16.65 8.80 -1.06
C ASP A 126 -17.10 8.23 -2.42
N PHE A 127 -16.74 6.98 -2.70
CA PHE A 127 -17.21 6.22 -3.86
C PHE A 127 -18.47 5.39 -3.59
N GLY A 128 -19.13 5.56 -2.45
CA GLY A 128 -20.34 4.83 -2.08
C GLY A 128 -20.10 3.37 -1.69
N VAL A 129 -18.87 2.98 -1.35
CA VAL A 129 -18.50 1.63 -0.98
C VAL A 129 -18.31 1.55 0.53
N ALA A 130 -19.23 0.88 1.22
CA ALA A 130 -19.17 0.68 2.68
C ALA A 130 -18.14 -0.41 3.02
N THR A 131 -17.07 -0.01 3.67
CA THR A 131 -15.99 -0.91 4.10
C THR A 131 -15.73 -0.83 5.60
N ALA A 132 -15.01 -1.80 6.14
CA ALA A 132 -14.67 -1.85 7.56
C ALA A 132 -13.34 -2.59 7.80
N ARG A 133 -12.81 -2.45 9.01
CA ARG A 133 -11.74 -3.33 9.51
C ARG A 133 -12.29 -4.68 9.93
N VAL A 134 -11.47 -5.71 9.77
CA VAL A 134 -11.76 -7.06 10.30
C VAL A 134 -10.76 -7.36 11.42
N PRO A 135 -11.21 -7.72 12.64
CA PRO A 135 -10.32 -8.05 13.73
C PRO A 135 -9.30 -9.13 13.35
N GLY A 136 -8.03 -8.92 13.70
CA GLY A 136 -6.93 -9.84 13.37
C GLY A 136 -6.42 -9.79 11.92
N ARG A 137 -7.01 -8.96 11.07
CA ARG A 137 -6.54 -8.73 9.70
C ARG A 137 -6.12 -7.29 9.50
N SER A 138 -5.11 -7.07 8.69
CA SER A 138 -4.77 -5.74 8.18
C SER A 138 -5.51 -5.50 6.87
N GLY A 139 -5.81 -4.22 6.60
CA GLY A 139 -6.50 -3.82 5.40
C GLY A 139 -7.95 -3.41 5.64
N VAL A 140 -8.61 -3.05 4.55
CA VAL A 140 -10.00 -2.57 4.53
C VAL A 140 -10.82 -3.56 3.72
N TRP A 141 -11.95 -3.96 4.26
CA TRP A 141 -12.70 -5.11 3.80
C TRP A 141 -14.17 -4.76 3.56
N LEU A 142 -14.74 -5.31 2.50
CA LEU A 142 -16.19 -5.40 2.36
C LEU A 142 -16.73 -6.44 3.34
N ARG A 143 -17.84 -6.14 3.98
CA ARG A 143 -18.51 -7.11 4.84
C ARG A 143 -19.06 -8.28 4.03
N ALA A 144 -19.17 -9.44 4.66
CA ALA A 144 -19.86 -10.58 4.08
C ALA A 144 -21.30 -10.19 3.70
N ASP A 145 -21.70 -10.53 2.50
CA ASP A 145 -23.02 -10.29 1.93
C ASP A 145 -23.47 -11.49 1.07
N GLU A 146 -24.58 -11.35 0.36
CA GLU A 146 -25.14 -12.40 -0.54
C GLU A 146 -24.15 -12.79 -1.67
N ARG A 147 -23.14 -11.97 -1.98
CA ARG A 147 -22.12 -12.23 -3.00
C ARG A 147 -20.93 -13.00 -2.48
N GLY A 148 -20.82 -13.22 -1.17
CA GLY A 148 -19.76 -14.01 -0.58
C GLY A 148 -19.27 -13.52 0.78
N PRO A 149 -18.20 -14.15 1.27
CA PRO A 149 -17.58 -13.80 2.54
C PRO A 149 -16.91 -12.41 2.46
N GLU A 150 -16.36 -11.97 3.59
CA GLU A 150 -15.54 -10.74 3.66
C GLU A 150 -14.41 -10.75 2.62
N ARG A 151 -14.29 -9.69 1.84
CA ARG A 151 -13.35 -9.53 0.74
C ARG A 151 -12.84 -8.09 0.61
#